data_a9fffe06fa533f258ffa546582334824
#
_entry.id   a9fffe06fa533f258ffa546582334824
#
_cell.length_a   1.000
_cell.length_b   1.000
_cell.length_c   1.000
_cell.angle_alpha   90.00
_cell.angle_beta   90.00
_cell.angle_gamma   90.00
#
_symmetry.space_group_name_H-M   'P 1'
#
loop_
_entity.id
_entity.type
_entity.pdbx_description
1 polymer ?
#
loop_
_entity_poly.entity_id
_entity_poly.type
_entity_poly.pdbx_seq_one_letter_code
_entity_poly.pdbx_strand_id
1 'polypeptide(L)'
;MRFETIGNPQNPAVLFFHAMGVTGASSEPVARNLQERYFCILPTSTVYCAGQTYAGKADEVRQVEDFLRSCGVTRLALVVASSIGADLAMAFLTQTQLPVEHVFFDGGQFAQIGKSIRRIMVPFLYLAIKSLYWSKGKTLKKVMWCDDESIKPYFIAAGQALRYGNMRRQLTDSLEDKPFPALPDEVQKHTYFEFGSAEEHYKYCEAVKKAYPYGQYPVFEGYQHMQFQIRDPKGFAAMLTSIVEQDRLPELPFLRKEKKAA
;
A
#
# COMPACT_ATOMS: atom_id res chain seq x y z
N MET A 1 15.46 -4.69 3.97
CA MET A 1 14.15 -5.22 3.52
C MET A 1 14.28 -6.69 3.09
N ARG A 2 13.18 -7.39 2.90
CA ARG A 2 13.13 -8.70 2.23
C ARG A 2 12.27 -8.54 0.98
N PHE A 3 12.66 -9.17 -0.11
CA PHE A 3 11.95 -9.09 -1.38
C PHE A 3 11.49 -10.48 -1.80
N GLU A 4 10.25 -10.57 -2.24
CA GLU A 4 9.66 -11.74 -2.89
C GLU A 4 9.25 -11.34 -4.29
N THR A 5 9.33 -12.25 -5.26
CA THR A 5 8.98 -11.99 -6.66
C THR A 5 8.09 -13.08 -7.20
N ILE A 6 7.16 -12.72 -8.07
CA ILE A 6 6.21 -13.62 -8.72
C ILE A 6 6.10 -13.22 -10.21
N GLY A 7 6.13 -14.17 -11.10
CA GLY A 7 6.08 -13.97 -12.55
C GLY A 7 7.45 -13.97 -13.22
N ASN A 8 7.45 -13.76 -14.54
CA ASN A 8 8.67 -13.79 -15.35
C ASN A 8 9.38 -12.42 -15.27
N PRO A 9 10.68 -12.35 -14.93
CA PRO A 9 11.44 -11.10 -14.89
C PRO A 9 11.52 -10.33 -16.21
N GLN A 10 11.19 -10.96 -17.34
CA GLN A 10 11.13 -10.30 -18.65
C GLN A 10 9.80 -9.53 -18.90
N ASN A 11 8.79 -9.78 -18.07
CA ASN A 11 7.50 -9.10 -18.16
C ASN A 11 7.59 -7.67 -17.57
N PRO A 12 6.65 -6.77 -17.91
CA PRO A 12 6.54 -5.44 -17.28
C PRO A 12 6.45 -5.56 -15.75
N ALA A 13 7.22 -4.74 -15.04
CA ALA A 13 7.33 -4.85 -13.58
C ALA A 13 6.19 -4.12 -12.86
N VAL A 14 5.67 -4.76 -11.81
CA VAL A 14 4.68 -4.19 -10.87
C VAL A 14 5.25 -4.26 -9.46
N LEU A 15 5.32 -3.11 -8.78
CA LEU A 15 5.87 -2.98 -7.43
C LEU A 15 4.74 -2.80 -6.41
N PHE A 16 4.73 -3.61 -5.34
CA PHE A 16 3.72 -3.56 -4.29
C PHE A 16 4.30 -3.06 -2.97
N PHE A 17 3.72 -2.02 -2.38
CA PHE A 17 4.03 -1.58 -1.02
C PHE A 17 2.89 -1.97 -0.08
N HIS A 18 3.18 -2.85 0.88
CA HIS A 18 2.19 -3.46 1.77
C HIS A 18 1.72 -2.54 2.89
N ALA A 19 0.56 -2.87 3.47
CA ALA A 19 -0.04 -2.18 4.61
C ALA A 19 0.71 -2.45 5.95
N MET A 20 0.35 -1.69 6.98
CA MET A 20 0.84 -1.89 8.34
C MET A 20 0.39 -3.24 8.91
N GLY A 21 1.31 -3.89 9.62
CA GLY A 21 1.00 -5.12 10.35
C GLY A 21 1.00 -6.39 9.50
N VAL A 22 1.29 -6.30 8.21
CA VAL A 22 1.48 -7.44 7.30
C VAL A 22 2.87 -7.43 6.68
N THR A 23 3.22 -8.45 5.92
CA THR A 23 4.46 -8.53 5.11
C THR A 23 4.15 -8.29 3.64
N GLY A 24 5.15 -8.12 2.79
CA GLY A 24 4.99 -8.01 1.35
C GLY A 24 4.22 -9.18 0.73
N ALA A 25 4.37 -10.37 1.30
CA ALA A 25 3.62 -11.56 0.89
C ALA A 25 2.09 -11.42 0.99
N SER A 26 1.57 -10.42 1.72
CA SER A 26 0.13 -10.15 1.75
C SER A 26 -0.45 -9.77 0.40
N SER A 27 0.39 -9.32 -0.54
CA SER A 27 0.01 -9.03 -1.93
C SER A 27 0.12 -10.26 -2.86
N GLU A 28 0.62 -11.40 -2.35
CA GLU A 28 0.78 -12.65 -3.14
C GLU A 28 -0.52 -13.11 -3.81
N PRO A 29 -1.70 -13.11 -3.15
CA PRO A 29 -2.94 -13.53 -3.80
C PRO A 29 -3.28 -12.70 -5.03
N VAL A 30 -3.01 -11.40 -5.03
CA VAL A 30 -3.18 -10.52 -6.19
C VAL A 30 -2.08 -10.79 -7.22
N ALA A 31 -0.82 -10.83 -6.81
CA ALA A 31 0.34 -11.03 -7.68
C ALA A 31 0.28 -12.35 -8.46
N ARG A 32 -0.22 -13.44 -7.85
CA ARG A 32 -0.44 -14.72 -8.54
C ARG A 32 -1.46 -14.63 -9.67
N ASN A 33 -2.43 -13.72 -9.61
CA ASN A 33 -3.37 -13.49 -10.69
C ASN A 33 -2.80 -12.58 -11.80
N LEU A 34 -1.66 -11.94 -11.55
CA LEU A 34 -0.93 -11.09 -12.50
C LEU A 34 0.28 -11.78 -13.15
N GLN A 35 0.76 -12.90 -12.59
CA GLN A 35 2.07 -13.50 -12.88
C GLN A 35 2.33 -13.89 -14.33
N GLU A 36 1.27 -14.21 -15.10
CA GLU A 36 1.41 -14.58 -16.52
C GLU A 36 1.79 -13.37 -17.40
N ARG A 37 1.46 -12.16 -16.95
CA ARG A 37 1.60 -10.92 -17.72
C ARG A 37 2.61 -9.95 -17.13
N TYR A 38 2.86 -10.03 -15.82
CA TYR A 38 3.67 -9.07 -15.07
C TYR A 38 4.69 -9.76 -14.17
N PHE A 39 5.80 -9.06 -13.94
CA PHE A 39 6.78 -9.38 -12.92
C PHE A 39 6.44 -8.60 -11.64
N CYS A 40 5.83 -9.26 -10.67
CA CYS A 40 5.41 -8.66 -9.41
C CYS A 40 6.54 -8.71 -8.38
N ILE A 41 6.85 -7.57 -7.76
CA ILE A 41 7.89 -7.40 -6.75
C ILE A 41 7.21 -6.98 -5.45
N LEU A 42 7.40 -7.79 -4.39
CA LEU A 42 6.71 -7.70 -3.10
C LEU A 42 7.73 -7.43 -1.97
N PRO A 43 8.19 -6.18 -1.79
CA PRO A 43 9.07 -5.83 -0.68
C PRO A 43 8.35 -5.95 0.67
N THR A 44 9.02 -6.54 1.66
CA THR A 44 8.65 -6.46 3.07
C THR A 44 9.53 -5.39 3.74
N SER A 45 8.90 -4.36 4.33
CA SER A 45 9.59 -3.31 5.08
C SER A 45 10.49 -3.90 6.17
N THR A 46 11.64 -3.26 6.40
CA THR A 46 12.58 -3.63 7.49
C THR A 46 11.91 -3.69 8.85
N VAL A 47 10.80 -2.97 9.04
CA VAL A 47 9.98 -3.00 10.26
C VAL A 47 9.50 -4.40 10.58
N TYR A 48 9.21 -5.21 9.55
CA TYR A 48 8.69 -6.58 9.64
C TYR A 48 9.72 -7.65 9.24
N CYS A 49 11.00 -7.29 9.19
CA CYS A 49 12.10 -8.23 8.98
C CYS A 49 12.83 -8.52 10.28
N ALA A 50 12.87 -9.80 10.69
CA ALA A 50 13.55 -10.22 11.91
C ALA A 50 15.05 -9.83 11.89
N GLY A 51 15.55 -9.28 12.99
CA GLY A 51 16.95 -8.88 13.11
C GLY A 51 17.31 -7.55 12.45
N GLN A 52 16.46 -6.97 11.61
CA GLN A 52 16.73 -5.69 10.94
C GLN A 52 16.26 -4.50 11.78
N THR A 53 16.86 -3.34 11.51
CA THR A 53 16.52 -2.06 12.15
C THR A 53 16.05 -1.10 11.07
N TYR A 54 14.87 -0.54 11.25
CA TYR A 54 14.35 0.50 10.36
C TYR A 54 15.19 1.78 10.51
N ALA A 55 15.82 2.20 9.43
CA ALA A 55 16.71 3.36 9.40
C ALA A 55 16.01 4.63 8.85
N GLY A 56 14.82 4.49 8.25
CA GLY A 56 14.03 5.58 7.68
C GLY A 56 13.55 5.28 6.26
N LYS A 57 12.59 6.07 5.77
CA LYS A 57 12.02 5.90 4.42
C LYS A 57 13.07 5.99 3.31
N ALA A 58 13.99 6.93 3.38
CA ALA A 58 15.03 7.08 2.37
C ALA A 58 15.93 5.83 2.25
N ASP A 59 16.17 5.15 3.37
CA ASP A 59 16.90 3.87 3.36
C ASP A 59 16.09 2.76 2.70
N GLU A 60 14.79 2.67 2.98
CA GLU A 60 13.92 1.69 2.33
C GLU A 60 13.77 1.96 0.82
N VAL A 61 13.62 3.22 0.42
CA VAL A 61 13.59 3.61 -1.01
C VAL A 61 14.88 3.16 -1.71
N ARG A 62 16.05 3.43 -1.12
CA ARG A 62 17.33 2.99 -1.68
C ARG A 62 17.40 1.46 -1.84
N GLN A 63 16.97 0.71 -0.81
CA GLN A 63 16.94 -0.76 -0.89
C GLN A 63 16.01 -1.27 -1.98
N VAL A 64 14.87 -0.62 -2.20
CA VAL A 64 13.94 -0.92 -3.31
C VAL A 64 14.60 -0.66 -4.65
N GLU A 65 15.23 0.51 -4.85
CA GLU A 65 15.91 0.86 -6.09
C GLU A 65 17.08 -0.08 -6.40
N ASP A 66 17.87 -0.43 -5.39
CA ASP A 66 18.99 -1.38 -5.55
C ASP A 66 18.47 -2.76 -5.97
N PHE A 67 17.34 -3.20 -5.38
CA PHE A 67 16.72 -4.47 -5.77
C PHE A 67 16.15 -4.40 -7.20
N LEU A 68 15.42 -3.35 -7.57
CA LEU A 68 14.90 -3.17 -8.93
C LEU A 68 16.04 -3.19 -9.96
N ARG A 69 17.13 -2.48 -9.67
CA ARG A 69 18.34 -2.48 -10.52
C ARG A 69 18.96 -3.87 -10.64
N SER A 70 19.03 -4.63 -9.54
CA SER A 70 19.56 -6.00 -9.55
C SER A 70 18.71 -6.97 -10.38
N CYS A 71 17.41 -6.70 -10.51
CA CYS A 71 16.49 -7.44 -11.38
C CYS A 71 16.49 -6.95 -12.84
N GLY A 72 17.27 -5.90 -13.17
CA GLY A 72 17.28 -5.31 -14.52
C GLY A 72 16.02 -4.51 -14.85
N VAL A 73 15.24 -4.10 -13.85
CA VAL A 73 14.03 -3.30 -14.06
C VAL A 73 14.43 -1.88 -14.47
N THR A 74 13.99 -1.43 -15.64
CA THR A 74 14.28 -0.11 -16.19
C THR A 74 13.07 0.82 -16.17
N ARG A 75 11.85 0.28 -15.92
CA ARG A 75 10.60 1.01 -15.77
C ARG A 75 9.61 0.18 -14.96
N LEU A 76 8.63 0.83 -14.35
CA LEU A 76 7.53 0.21 -13.65
C LEU A 76 6.23 0.47 -14.41
N ALA A 77 5.52 -0.59 -14.79
CA ALA A 77 4.20 -0.48 -15.39
C ALA A 77 3.17 -0.02 -14.34
N LEU A 78 3.36 -0.42 -13.08
CA LEU A 78 2.45 -0.05 -12.00
C LEU A 78 3.16 -0.07 -10.64
N VAL A 79 2.86 0.91 -9.81
CA VAL A 79 3.12 0.89 -8.36
C VAL A 79 1.78 0.74 -7.64
N VAL A 80 1.63 -0.30 -6.83
CA VAL A 80 0.47 -0.52 -5.96
C VAL A 80 0.88 -0.29 -4.51
N ALA A 81 0.15 0.52 -3.79
CA ALA A 81 0.49 0.81 -2.41
C ALA A 81 -0.74 0.84 -1.51
N SER A 82 -0.73 -0.01 -0.49
CA SER A 82 -1.86 -0.18 0.41
C SER A 82 -1.60 0.49 1.76
N SER A 83 -2.56 1.30 2.22
CA SER A 83 -2.53 1.91 3.55
C SER A 83 -1.23 2.70 3.81
N ILE A 84 -0.47 2.37 4.87
CA ILE A 84 0.83 3.01 5.19
C ILE A 84 1.88 2.80 4.08
N GLY A 85 1.72 1.78 3.23
CA GLY A 85 2.55 1.59 2.06
C GLY A 85 2.53 2.78 1.10
N ALA A 86 1.44 3.55 1.10
CA ALA A 86 1.33 4.79 0.32
C ALA A 86 2.39 5.84 0.70
N ASP A 87 2.75 5.93 1.98
CA ASP A 87 3.78 6.86 2.42
C ASP A 87 5.17 6.49 1.89
N LEU A 88 5.52 5.20 1.88
CA LEU A 88 6.77 4.72 1.28
C LEU A 88 6.74 4.85 -0.25
N ALA A 89 5.60 4.55 -0.89
CA ALA A 89 5.42 4.73 -2.33
C ALA A 89 5.58 6.20 -2.74
N MET A 90 5.00 7.14 -1.98
CA MET A 90 5.19 8.58 -2.22
C MET A 90 6.66 8.98 -2.11
N ALA A 91 7.38 8.48 -1.10
CA ALA A 91 8.81 8.73 -0.96
C ALA A 91 9.61 8.14 -2.13
N PHE A 92 9.23 6.95 -2.61
CA PHE A 92 9.82 6.32 -3.79
C PHE A 92 9.55 7.16 -5.05
N LEU A 93 8.30 7.54 -5.32
CA LEU A 93 7.89 8.30 -6.50
C LEU A 93 8.57 9.67 -6.61
N THR A 94 8.90 10.30 -5.48
CA THR A 94 9.59 11.61 -5.44
C THR A 94 11.10 11.51 -5.55
N GLN A 95 11.69 10.33 -5.41
CA GLN A 95 13.14 10.12 -5.40
C GLN A 95 13.64 9.32 -6.61
N THR A 96 12.80 8.37 -7.10
CA THR A 96 13.20 7.48 -8.19
C THR A 96 13.38 8.22 -9.50
N GLN A 97 14.36 7.76 -10.29
CA GLN A 97 14.56 8.16 -11.68
C GLN A 97 13.94 7.16 -12.67
N LEU A 98 13.38 6.05 -12.15
CA LEU A 98 12.71 5.06 -12.99
C LEU A 98 11.37 5.64 -13.47
N PRO A 99 11.04 5.51 -14.77
CA PRO A 99 9.71 5.81 -15.26
C PRO A 99 8.68 4.93 -14.56
N VAL A 100 7.61 5.54 -14.05
CA VAL A 100 6.45 4.87 -13.45
C VAL A 100 5.25 5.25 -14.28
N GLU A 101 4.63 4.26 -14.92
CA GLU A 101 3.52 4.48 -15.87
C GLU A 101 2.20 4.73 -15.14
N HIS A 102 1.91 3.92 -14.10
CA HIS A 102 0.68 4.04 -13.33
C HIS A 102 0.95 3.87 -11.82
N VAL A 103 0.10 4.48 -11.00
CA VAL A 103 0.12 4.35 -9.54
C VAL A 103 -1.29 4.06 -9.02
N PHE A 104 -1.43 3.09 -8.13
CA PHE A 104 -2.69 2.79 -7.46
C PHE A 104 -2.49 2.76 -5.94
N PHE A 105 -3.15 3.67 -5.25
CA PHE A 105 -3.22 3.71 -3.78
C PHE A 105 -4.54 3.09 -3.33
N ASP A 106 -4.46 1.99 -2.57
CA ASP A 106 -5.60 1.29 -1.99
C ASP A 106 -5.74 1.69 -0.51
N GLY A 107 -6.70 2.55 -0.21
CA GLY A 107 -6.90 3.10 1.12
C GLY A 107 -5.66 3.82 1.65
N GLY A 108 -4.98 4.60 0.81
CA GLY A 108 -3.69 5.22 1.14
C GLY A 108 -3.71 6.01 2.45
N GLN A 109 -2.65 5.85 3.26
CA GLN A 109 -2.49 6.59 4.50
C GLN A 109 -1.98 8.01 4.19
N PHE A 110 -2.88 8.97 4.18
CA PHE A 110 -2.59 10.39 3.97
C PHE A 110 -2.89 11.25 5.22
N ALA A 111 -3.10 10.60 6.37
CA ALA A 111 -3.34 11.30 7.62
C ALA A 111 -2.07 11.95 8.15
N GLN A 112 -2.20 13.19 8.58
CA GLN A 112 -1.20 13.92 9.35
C GLN A 112 -1.62 13.89 10.82
N ILE A 113 -0.78 13.34 11.69
CA ILE A 113 -1.13 13.12 13.09
C ILE A 113 -0.13 13.84 13.99
N GLY A 114 -0.63 14.76 14.81
CA GLY A 114 0.19 15.52 15.74
C GLY A 114 1.01 14.64 16.70
N LYS A 115 2.20 15.12 17.10
CA LYS A 115 3.18 14.39 17.91
C LYS A 115 2.61 13.78 19.19
N SER A 116 1.72 14.51 19.88
CA SER A 116 1.11 14.05 21.14
C SER A 116 0.19 12.84 20.91
N ILE A 117 -0.63 12.88 19.85
CA ILE A 117 -1.53 11.76 19.49
C ILE A 117 -0.70 10.54 19.09
N ARG A 118 0.33 10.71 18.24
CA ARG A 118 1.23 9.63 17.84
C ARG A 118 1.87 8.94 19.04
N ARG A 119 2.31 9.72 20.05
CA ARG A 119 2.94 9.18 21.25
C ARG A 119 2.04 8.20 22.01
N ILE A 120 0.73 8.46 22.01
CA ILE A 120 -0.26 7.58 22.63
C ILE A 120 -0.64 6.43 21.71
N MET A 121 -0.86 6.70 20.43
CA MET A 121 -1.36 5.75 19.44
C MET A 121 -0.36 4.61 19.16
N VAL A 122 0.93 4.91 19.05
CA VAL A 122 1.97 3.91 18.67
C VAL A 122 2.02 2.70 19.60
N PRO A 123 2.00 2.83 20.94
CA PRO A 123 1.97 1.67 21.84
C PRO A 123 0.72 0.80 21.61
N PHE A 124 -0.46 1.41 21.41
CA PHE A 124 -1.71 0.66 21.17
C PHE A 124 -1.67 -0.11 19.85
N LEU A 125 -1.22 0.51 18.76
CA LEU A 125 -1.04 -0.15 17.48
C LEU A 125 -0.03 -1.30 17.55
N TYR A 126 1.08 -1.09 18.26
CA TYR A 126 2.07 -2.14 18.50
C TYR A 126 1.45 -3.35 19.21
N LEU A 127 0.72 -3.11 20.32
CA LEU A 127 0.06 -4.17 21.07
C LEU A 127 -1.04 -4.85 20.24
N ALA A 128 -1.78 -4.11 19.42
CA ALA A 128 -2.79 -4.66 18.53
C ALA A 128 -2.17 -5.65 17.54
N ILE A 129 -1.09 -5.27 16.84
CA ILE A 129 -0.40 -6.16 15.90
C ILE A 129 0.25 -7.34 16.64
N LYS A 130 0.87 -7.11 17.80
CA LYS A 130 1.44 -8.20 18.63
C LYS A 130 0.37 -9.17 19.12
N SER A 131 -0.84 -8.69 19.41
CA SER A 131 -1.96 -9.56 19.82
C SER A 131 -2.35 -10.56 18.74
N LEU A 132 -2.21 -10.18 17.46
CA LEU A 132 -2.46 -11.10 16.34
C LEU A 132 -1.43 -12.25 16.32
N TYR A 133 -0.17 -11.96 16.56
CA TYR A 133 0.86 -12.99 16.69
C TYR A 133 0.62 -13.89 17.90
N TRP A 134 0.41 -13.31 19.09
CA TRP A 134 0.23 -14.09 20.33
C TRP A 134 -1.06 -14.92 20.33
N SER A 135 -2.13 -14.41 19.74
CA SER A 135 -3.42 -15.10 19.64
C SER A 135 -3.53 -16.05 18.45
N LYS A 136 -2.45 -16.18 17.63
CA LYS A 136 -2.47 -16.91 16.36
C LYS A 136 -3.63 -16.45 15.44
N GLY A 137 -3.82 -15.13 15.35
CA GLY A 137 -4.83 -14.49 14.52
C GLY A 137 -6.24 -14.43 15.08
N LYS A 138 -6.52 -14.98 16.28
CA LYS A 138 -7.87 -14.98 16.87
C LYS A 138 -8.42 -13.59 17.17
N THR A 139 -7.55 -12.60 17.31
CA THR A 139 -7.95 -11.21 17.57
C THR A 139 -8.17 -10.38 16.29
N LEU A 140 -8.05 -10.97 15.09
CA LEU A 140 -8.09 -10.23 13.81
C LEU A 140 -9.33 -9.35 13.69
N LYS A 141 -10.53 -9.90 13.91
CA LYS A 141 -11.80 -9.16 13.85
C LYS A 141 -11.90 -8.01 14.87
N LYS A 142 -11.13 -8.06 15.98
CA LYS A 142 -11.08 -6.98 16.99
C LYS A 142 -10.08 -5.89 16.64
N VAL A 143 -9.05 -6.23 15.85
CA VAL A 143 -7.95 -5.32 15.48
C VAL A 143 -8.27 -4.58 14.20
N MET A 144 -8.97 -5.24 13.28
CA MET A 144 -9.45 -4.64 12.05
C MET A 144 -10.82 -5.23 11.66
N TRP A 145 -11.53 -4.59 10.74
CA TRP A 145 -12.85 -5.03 10.26
C TRP A 145 -12.86 -6.46 9.69
N CYS A 146 -11.69 -6.97 9.28
CA CYS A 146 -11.55 -8.17 8.49
C CYS A 146 -11.76 -9.45 9.32
N ASP A 147 -12.57 -10.35 8.82
CA ASP A 147 -12.77 -11.70 9.34
C ASP A 147 -12.25 -12.78 8.38
N ASP A 148 -11.58 -12.38 7.29
CA ASP A 148 -11.02 -13.31 6.32
C ASP A 148 -9.78 -14.01 6.88
N GLU A 149 -9.86 -15.33 6.95
CA GLU A 149 -8.80 -16.18 7.48
C GLU A 149 -7.52 -16.14 6.62
N SER A 150 -7.65 -15.85 5.32
CA SER A 150 -6.54 -15.86 4.35
C SER A 150 -5.44 -14.85 4.68
N ILE A 151 -5.79 -13.73 5.32
CA ILE A 151 -4.82 -12.68 5.66
C ILE A 151 -4.06 -12.94 6.98
N LYS A 152 -4.57 -13.84 7.83
CA LYS A 152 -3.98 -14.15 9.16
C LYS A 152 -2.50 -14.51 9.12
N PRO A 153 -2.02 -15.38 8.21
CA PRO A 153 -0.60 -15.74 8.17
C PRO A 153 0.33 -14.54 8.05
N TYR A 154 -0.05 -13.55 7.26
CA TYR A 154 0.77 -12.35 7.02
C TYR A 154 0.84 -11.45 8.25
N PHE A 155 -0.26 -11.31 9.01
CA PHE A 155 -0.26 -10.61 10.29
C PHE A 155 0.56 -11.34 11.36
N ILE A 156 0.46 -12.67 11.42
CA ILE A 156 1.24 -13.47 12.37
C ILE A 156 2.73 -13.32 12.08
N ALA A 157 3.14 -13.44 10.81
CA ALA A 157 4.53 -13.28 10.40
C ALA A 157 5.07 -11.87 10.71
N ALA A 158 4.32 -10.83 10.39
CA ALA A 158 4.69 -9.46 10.71
C ALA A 158 4.79 -9.24 12.23
N GLY A 159 3.78 -9.68 12.98
CA GLY A 159 3.76 -9.58 14.44
C GLY A 159 4.93 -10.32 15.12
N GLN A 160 5.38 -11.45 14.56
CA GLN A 160 6.54 -12.18 15.04
C GLN A 160 7.82 -11.34 14.95
N ALA A 161 8.06 -10.72 13.80
CA ALA A 161 9.27 -9.92 13.53
C ALA A 161 9.24 -8.52 14.16
N LEU A 162 8.04 -7.96 14.39
CA LEU A 162 7.83 -6.58 14.82
C LEU A 162 8.53 -6.25 16.13
N ARG A 163 9.31 -5.14 16.13
CA ARG A 163 9.92 -4.52 17.30
C ARG A 163 9.33 -3.13 17.53
N TYR A 164 9.05 -2.79 18.78
CA TYR A 164 8.48 -1.48 19.16
C TYR A 164 9.28 -0.29 18.61
N GLY A 165 10.61 -0.35 18.72
CA GLY A 165 11.50 0.71 18.25
C GLY A 165 11.40 0.96 16.75
N ASN A 166 11.27 -0.12 15.93
CA ASN A 166 11.11 -0.02 14.49
C ASN A 166 9.75 0.60 14.12
N MET A 167 8.67 0.09 14.73
CA MET A 167 7.33 0.63 14.49
C MET A 167 7.22 2.10 14.89
N ARG A 168 7.79 2.47 16.06
CA ARG A 168 7.79 3.86 16.52
C ARG A 168 8.50 4.78 15.52
N ARG A 169 9.65 4.37 14.98
CA ARG A 169 10.37 5.16 13.97
C ARG A 169 9.55 5.29 12.69
N GLN A 170 9.05 4.18 12.15
CA GLN A 170 8.22 4.20 10.94
C GLN A 170 7.02 5.14 11.11
N LEU A 171 6.23 4.99 12.18
CA LEU A 171 5.05 5.82 12.40
C LEU A 171 5.40 7.29 12.69
N THR A 172 6.60 7.56 13.23
CA THR A 172 7.07 8.93 13.34
C THR A 172 7.35 9.53 11.97
N ASP A 173 8.02 8.80 11.08
CA ASP A 173 8.33 9.26 9.73
C ASP A 173 7.06 9.40 8.85
N SER A 174 6.12 8.45 9.00
CA SER A 174 4.96 8.33 8.09
C SER A 174 3.80 9.24 8.47
N LEU A 175 3.63 9.54 9.75
CA LEU A 175 2.50 10.30 10.26
C LEU A 175 2.88 11.72 10.70
N GLU A 176 4.10 12.16 10.39
CA GLU A 176 4.54 13.50 10.72
C GLU A 176 3.71 14.55 9.94
N ASP A 177 3.40 15.64 10.64
CA ASP A 177 2.71 16.78 10.06
C ASP A 177 3.63 17.51 9.08
N LYS A 178 3.61 17.06 7.84
CA LYS A 178 4.38 17.61 6.72
C LYS A 178 3.46 17.87 5.53
N PRO A 179 3.76 18.86 4.69
CA PRO A 179 3.06 19.01 3.41
C PRO A 179 3.08 17.72 2.61
N PHE A 180 2.03 17.48 1.84
CA PHE A 180 2.03 16.38 0.88
C PHE A 180 3.19 16.55 -0.10
N PRO A 181 3.95 15.48 -0.41
CA PRO A 181 5.05 15.53 -1.36
C PRO A 181 4.55 16.00 -2.74
N ALA A 182 5.32 16.83 -3.43
CA ALA A 182 4.96 17.24 -4.78
C ALA A 182 5.07 16.04 -5.74
N LEU A 183 4.01 15.79 -6.52
CA LEU A 183 4.03 14.87 -7.65
C LEU A 183 3.88 15.68 -8.95
N PRO A 184 4.68 15.39 -9.99
CA PRO A 184 4.49 15.99 -11.30
C PRO A 184 3.06 15.75 -11.83
N ASP A 185 2.49 16.75 -12.53
CA ASP A 185 1.11 16.65 -13.06
C ASP A 185 0.91 15.42 -13.94
N GLU A 186 1.90 15.04 -14.73
CA GLU A 186 1.85 13.84 -15.58
C GLU A 186 1.77 12.55 -14.75
N VAL A 187 2.47 12.47 -13.62
CA VAL A 187 2.35 11.33 -12.71
C VAL A 187 0.97 11.31 -12.05
N GLN A 188 0.44 12.47 -11.66
CA GLN A 188 -0.89 12.56 -11.06
C GLN A 188 -1.98 12.03 -12.00
N LYS A 189 -1.92 12.34 -13.30
CA LYS A 189 -2.94 11.91 -14.30
C LYS A 189 -3.12 10.39 -14.36
N HIS A 190 -2.04 9.63 -14.09
CA HIS A 190 -2.03 8.17 -14.08
C HIS A 190 -1.97 7.61 -12.65
N THR A 191 -2.36 8.42 -11.64
CA THR A 191 -2.43 8.03 -10.23
C THR A 191 -3.87 7.90 -9.78
N TYR A 192 -4.22 6.75 -9.24
CA TYR A 192 -5.52 6.42 -8.66
C TYR A 192 -5.42 6.42 -7.14
N PHE A 193 -6.16 7.30 -6.49
CA PHE A 193 -6.30 7.40 -5.04
C PHE A 193 -7.65 6.79 -4.65
N GLU A 194 -7.69 5.48 -4.46
CA GLU A 194 -8.90 4.75 -4.11
C GLU A 194 -9.22 4.88 -2.62
N PHE A 195 -10.51 4.96 -2.31
CA PHE A 195 -11.06 4.93 -0.97
C PHE A 195 -12.33 4.08 -0.91
N GLY A 196 -12.44 3.23 0.11
CA GLY A 196 -13.70 2.61 0.48
C GLY A 196 -14.62 3.63 1.17
N SER A 197 -15.91 3.71 0.80
CA SER A 197 -16.81 4.70 1.42
C SER A 197 -17.09 4.41 2.91
N ALA A 198 -16.84 3.21 3.38
CA ALA A 198 -17.01 2.79 4.77
C ALA A 198 -15.70 2.81 5.59
N GLU A 199 -14.56 3.18 5.00
CA GLU A 199 -13.29 3.24 5.71
C GLU A 199 -13.04 4.60 6.40
N GLU A 200 -12.24 4.59 7.47
CA GLU A 200 -11.90 5.82 8.19
C GLU A 200 -11.06 6.81 7.38
N HIS A 201 -10.27 6.33 6.43
CA HIS A 201 -9.37 7.15 5.60
C HIS A 201 -10.13 7.97 4.55
N TYR A 202 -11.36 7.61 4.22
CA TYR A 202 -12.19 8.37 3.27
C TYR A 202 -12.35 9.85 3.62
N LYS A 203 -12.32 10.19 4.91
CA LYS A 203 -12.33 11.60 5.38
C LYS A 203 -11.18 12.46 4.86
N TYR A 204 -10.07 11.84 4.43
CA TYR A 204 -8.90 12.55 3.87
C TYR A 204 -8.99 12.75 2.36
N CYS A 205 -9.97 12.16 1.68
CA CYS A 205 -10.13 12.21 0.21
C CYS A 205 -10.07 13.64 -0.33
N GLU A 206 -10.81 14.59 0.28
CA GLU A 206 -10.84 15.97 -0.18
C GLU A 206 -9.50 16.70 0.02
N ALA A 207 -8.75 16.38 1.05
CA ALA A 207 -7.41 16.93 1.26
C ALA A 207 -6.42 16.40 0.20
N VAL A 208 -6.52 15.12 -0.16
CA VAL A 208 -5.70 14.49 -1.21
C VAL A 208 -6.04 15.06 -2.58
N LYS A 209 -7.33 15.23 -2.90
CA LYS A 209 -7.78 15.90 -4.15
C LYS A 209 -7.24 17.31 -4.30
N LYS A 210 -7.22 18.07 -3.20
CA LYS A 210 -6.66 19.43 -3.19
C LYS A 210 -5.16 19.43 -3.44
N ALA A 211 -4.43 18.42 -2.92
CA ALA A 211 -2.99 18.29 -3.08
C ALA A 211 -2.60 17.80 -4.49
N TYR A 212 -3.42 16.92 -5.08
CA TYR A 212 -3.15 16.27 -6.36
C TYR A 212 -4.34 16.43 -7.33
N PRO A 213 -4.60 17.65 -7.84
CA PRO A 213 -5.84 17.97 -8.56
C PRO A 213 -6.01 17.22 -9.89
N TYR A 214 -4.95 16.62 -10.43
CA TYR A 214 -5.00 15.85 -11.67
C TYR A 214 -5.15 14.33 -11.45
N GLY A 215 -5.20 13.87 -10.18
CA GLY A 215 -5.36 12.46 -9.82
C GLY A 215 -6.77 11.93 -10.09
N GLN A 216 -6.88 10.61 -10.10
CA GLN A 216 -8.14 9.85 -10.19
C GLN A 216 -8.60 9.46 -8.78
N TYR A 217 -9.89 9.60 -8.45
CA TYR A 217 -10.40 9.39 -7.09
C TYR A 217 -11.56 8.39 -7.04
N PRO A 218 -11.33 7.11 -7.39
CA PRO A 218 -12.37 6.11 -7.30
C PRO A 218 -12.81 5.89 -5.86
N VAL A 219 -14.12 5.79 -5.64
CA VAL A 219 -14.70 5.44 -4.35
C VAL A 219 -15.46 4.14 -4.48
N PHE A 220 -15.09 3.15 -3.68
CA PHE A 220 -15.75 1.85 -3.64
C PHE A 220 -16.85 1.85 -2.60
N GLU A 221 -18.11 1.89 -3.05
CA GLU A 221 -19.29 2.02 -2.20
C GLU A 221 -19.49 0.82 -1.28
N GLY A 222 -19.59 1.10 0.02
CA GLY A 222 -19.79 0.09 1.05
C GLY A 222 -18.53 -0.70 1.43
N TYR A 223 -17.39 -0.43 0.78
CA TYR A 223 -16.16 -1.13 1.07
C TYR A 223 -15.43 -0.51 2.25
N GLN A 224 -14.84 -1.40 3.05
CA GLN A 224 -13.91 -1.08 4.12
C GLN A 224 -12.47 -1.00 3.58
N HIS A 225 -11.56 -0.58 4.43
CA HIS A 225 -10.13 -0.44 4.14
C HIS A 225 -9.51 -1.69 3.52
N MET A 226 -8.96 -1.59 2.32
CA MET A 226 -8.34 -2.68 1.56
C MET A 226 -9.25 -3.90 1.30
N GLN A 227 -10.56 -3.74 1.42
CA GLN A 227 -11.48 -4.87 1.41
C GLN A 227 -11.55 -5.58 0.07
N PHE A 228 -11.44 -4.85 -1.04
CA PHE A 228 -11.54 -5.44 -2.37
C PHE A 228 -10.38 -6.39 -2.65
N GLN A 229 -9.13 -5.96 -2.45
CA GLN A 229 -7.97 -6.81 -2.69
C GLN A 229 -7.95 -8.06 -1.81
N ILE A 230 -8.50 -8.00 -0.58
CA ILE A 230 -8.54 -9.12 0.36
C ILE A 230 -9.61 -10.13 -0.05
N ARG A 231 -10.83 -9.68 -0.35
CA ARG A 231 -11.97 -10.56 -0.61
C ARG A 231 -12.03 -11.11 -2.04
N ASP A 232 -11.56 -10.33 -3.01
CA ASP A 232 -11.52 -10.73 -4.42
C ASP A 232 -10.19 -10.35 -5.07
N PRO A 233 -9.09 -11.04 -4.72
CA PRO A 233 -7.77 -10.75 -5.29
C PRO A 233 -7.73 -10.94 -6.81
N LYS A 234 -8.60 -11.81 -7.38
CA LYS A 234 -8.70 -12.00 -8.83
C LYS A 234 -9.36 -10.79 -9.51
N GLY A 235 -10.48 -10.31 -8.98
CA GLY A 235 -11.16 -9.11 -9.48
C GLY A 235 -10.27 -7.87 -9.31
N PHE A 236 -9.56 -7.76 -8.18
CA PHE A 236 -8.61 -6.67 -7.95
C PHE A 236 -7.46 -6.70 -8.97
N ALA A 237 -6.88 -7.87 -9.25
CA ALA A 237 -5.85 -8.03 -10.29
C ALA A 237 -6.36 -7.69 -11.68
N ALA A 238 -7.60 -8.06 -12.03
CA ALA A 238 -8.23 -7.70 -13.31
C ALA A 238 -8.41 -6.18 -13.43
N MET A 239 -8.79 -5.50 -12.35
CA MET A 239 -8.86 -4.04 -12.30
C MET A 239 -7.49 -3.39 -12.53
N LEU A 240 -6.45 -3.86 -11.84
CA LEU A 240 -5.07 -3.36 -12.04
C LEU A 240 -4.59 -3.58 -13.48
N THR A 241 -4.93 -4.72 -14.07
CA THR A 241 -4.63 -5.01 -15.50
C THR A 241 -5.31 -4.01 -16.42
N SER A 242 -6.59 -3.66 -16.17
CA SER A 242 -7.30 -2.66 -16.96
C SER A 242 -6.65 -1.26 -16.85
N ILE A 243 -6.18 -0.89 -15.68
CA ILE A 243 -5.44 0.37 -15.48
C ILE A 243 -4.18 0.38 -16.35
N VAL A 244 -3.36 -0.68 -16.29
CA VAL A 244 -2.09 -0.73 -17.06
C VAL A 244 -2.31 -0.79 -18.56
N GLU A 245 -3.32 -1.53 -19.03
CA GLU A 245 -3.47 -1.80 -20.47
C GLU A 245 -4.41 -0.84 -21.20
N GLN A 246 -5.33 -0.22 -20.46
CA GLN A 246 -6.36 0.64 -21.03
C GLN A 246 -6.37 2.06 -20.45
N ASP A 247 -5.46 2.34 -19.52
CA ASP A 247 -5.36 3.62 -18.79
C ASP A 247 -6.70 4.06 -18.16
N ARG A 248 -7.48 3.08 -17.68
CA ARG A 248 -8.79 3.34 -17.06
C ARG A 248 -9.20 2.23 -16.09
N LEU A 249 -10.06 2.60 -15.14
CA LEU A 249 -10.79 1.64 -14.33
C LEU A 249 -11.86 0.92 -15.18
N PRO A 250 -12.05 -0.40 -14.99
CA PRO A 250 -13.19 -1.11 -15.56
C PRO A 250 -14.50 -0.67 -14.90
N GLU A 251 -15.63 -1.01 -15.50
CA GLU A 251 -16.91 -0.87 -14.83
C GLU A 251 -16.99 -1.87 -13.67
N LEU A 252 -17.10 -1.33 -12.45
CA LEU A 252 -17.28 -2.11 -11.24
C LEU A 252 -18.63 -1.77 -10.61
N PRO A 253 -19.43 -2.76 -10.18
CA PRO A 253 -20.80 -2.52 -9.69
C PRO A 253 -20.83 -1.66 -8.42
N PHE A 254 -19.72 -1.63 -7.68
CA PHE A 254 -19.54 -0.87 -6.45
C PHE A 254 -18.75 0.43 -6.64
N LEU A 255 -18.33 0.77 -7.85
CA LEU A 255 -17.69 2.04 -8.14
C LEU A 255 -18.73 3.16 -8.08
N ARG A 256 -18.49 4.18 -7.23
CA ARG A 256 -19.36 5.35 -7.14
C ARG A 256 -19.39 6.05 -8.50
N LYS A 257 -20.58 6.18 -9.06
CA LYS A 257 -20.77 6.98 -10.27
C LYS A 257 -20.63 8.45 -9.94
N GLU A 258 -19.75 9.16 -10.63
CA GLU A 258 -19.72 10.60 -10.54
C GLU A 258 -21.11 11.16 -10.90
N LYS A 259 -21.67 11.98 -10.04
CA LYS A 259 -22.84 12.77 -10.43
C LYS A 259 -22.37 13.69 -11.55
N LYS A 260 -22.83 13.44 -12.79
CA LYS A 260 -22.66 14.43 -13.85
C LYS A 260 -23.16 15.76 -13.28
N ALA A 261 -22.27 16.74 -13.19
CA ALA A 261 -22.64 18.10 -12.87
C ALA A 261 -23.70 18.51 -13.89
N ALA A 262 -24.91 18.83 -13.39
CA ALA A 262 -26.04 19.30 -14.20
C ALA A 262 -25.78 20.74 -14.66
#